data_349bdd88c95c05eb3bef11d7b61eb75e
#
_entry.id   349bdd88c95c05eb3bef11d7b61eb75e
#
_cell.length_a   1.000
_cell.length_b   1.000
_cell.length_c   1.000
_cell.angle_alpha   90.00
_cell.angle_beta   90.00
_cell.angle_gamma   90.00
#
_symmetry.space_group_name_H-M   'P 1'
#
loop_
_entity.id
_entity.type
_entity.pdbx_description
1 polymer ?
#
loop_
_entity_poly.entity_id
_entity_poly.type
_entity_poly.pdbx_seq_one_letter_code
_entity_poly.pdbx_strand_id
1 'polypeptide(L)'
;LKDVVGERDITNMCGMLETAEALAVPPMQRAVISALSSLPAADRVETVTRRMLQAGNKDYLYYLVLASTGQPDALATVVKGFRSNTGVKRDAAFEALLNWKGIEVADELYTICKENPSSNYFDPALTTYVKLVSNPAFTGENRLLSLRKAMEIAKTDAQKIAILQQIEKTGTFLGMLYAGEFLDQKPVQQAAANAVMNIALGNKEYMGANVRTLLNKVMEVLDNPDAGYQREAIKKHLAEMPQGEGFVSLFNGKDLTGWKGLVQNPIARAKMKPGQLAKEQAKADEVMRKGWSVEDGMLIFNGKGDNLCTEKQYGDFEMYVDWMLDPAGPEADAGIYLRGTPQVQIWDTSRVNVGAQVGSGGLYNNQMNESKPTKVADNKLGEWNSFYIKMVGDRVTVVLNGEKVVDDVILENYWDRKLPIFPVEQIELQAHGSKVYYRNIYVKELERKEPFKLSAEEEKEGFKVLFDGT
;
A
#
# COMPACT_ATOMS: atom_id res chain seq x y z
N LEU A 1 -20.78 29.68 -26.77
CA LEU A 1 -21.46 28.49 -27.27
C LEU A 1 -21.68 27.46 -26.14
N LYS A 2 -20.65 27.07 -25.39
CA LYS A 2 -20.75 26.04 -24.35
C LYS A 2 -21.89 26.25 -23.32
N ASP A 3 -22.32 27.46 -23.09
CA ASP A 3 -23.32 27.85 -22.08
C ASP A 3 -24.74 27.94 -22.63
N VAL A 4 -24.92 27.73 -23.95
CA VAL A 4 -26.21 27.88 -24.64
C VAL A 4 -26.61 26.67 -25.49
N VAL A 5 -25.78 25.63 -25.58
CA VAL A 5 -26.05 24.42 -26.37
C VAL A 5 -26.64 23.32 -25.50
N GLY A 6 -27.55 22.55 -26.10
CA GLY A 6 -28.18 21.40 -25.43
C GLY A 6 -28.31 20.19 -26.37
N GLU A 7 -29.10 19.21 -25.98
CA GLU A 7 -29.26 17.92 -26.70
C GLU A 7 -29.58 18.10 -28.19
N ARG A 8 -30.45 19.06 -28.54
CA ARG A 8 -30.87 19.33 -29.91
C ARG A 8 -29.75 19.83 -30.80
N ASP A 9 -28.66 20.36 -30.20
CA ASP A 9 -27.54 20.97 -30.91
C ASP A 9 -26.39 19.97 -31.14
N ILE A 10 -26.42 18.78 -30.52
CA ILE A 10 -25.31 17.82 -30.56
C ILE A 10 -24.84 17.53 -31.97
N THR A 11 -25.79 17.19 -32.87
CA THR A 11 -25.47 16.86 -34.27
C THR A 11 -24.78 18.02 -34.99
N ASN A 12 -25.28 19.25 -34.84
CA ASN A 12 -24.71 20.44 -35.43
C ASN A 12 -23.33 20.74 -34.85
N MET A 13 -23.15 20.63 -33.51
CA MET A 13 -21.86 20.90 -32.87
C MET A 13 -20.81 19.83 -33.31
N CYS A 14 -21.19 18.59 -33.49
CA CYS A 14 -20.31 17.56 -34.05
C CYS A 14 -19.90 17.87 -35.50
N GLY A 15 -20.85 18.30 -36.35
CA GLY A 15 -20.52 18.75 -37.71
C GLY A 15 -19.58 19.96 -37.76
N MET A 16 -19.75 20.93 -36.86
CA MET A 16 -18.84 22.06 -36.70
C MET A 16 -17.46 21.63 -36.22
N LEU A 17 -17.37 20.69 -35.26
CA LEU A 17 -16.10 20.12 -34.81
C LEU A 17 -15.34 19.46 -35.95
N GLU A 18 -16.03 18.65 -36.77
CA GLU A 18 -15.42 17.93 -37.88
C GLU A 18 -14.94 18.84 -39.03
N THR A 19 -15.48 20.06 -39.14
CA THR A 19 -15.08 21.05 -40.14
C THR A 19 -14.21 22.18 -39.58
N ALA A 20 -13.95 22.14 -38.25
CA ALA A 20 -13.19 23.18 -37.58
C ALA A 20 -11.72 23.24 -38.03
N GLU A 21 -11.20 24.45 -38.18
CA GLU A 21 -9.76 24.68 -38.28
C GLU A 21 -9.07 24.38 -36.93
N ALA A 22 -7.77 24.11 -36.95
CA ALA A 22 -7.01 23.64 -35.79
C ALA A 22 -7.23 24.48 -34.51
N LEU A 23 -7.25 25.82 -34.63
CA LEU A 23 -7.47 26.71 -33.49
C LEU A 23 -8.91 26.66 -32.93
N ALA A 24 -9.86 26.26 -33.75
CA ALA A 24 -11.27 26.16 -33.38
C ALA A 24 -11.64 24.79 -32.78
N VAL A 25 -10.78 23.76 -32.92
CA VAL A 25 -11.05 22.41 -32.42
C VAL A 25 -11.29 22.37 -30.88
N PRO A 26 -10.41 22.91 -30.01
CA PRO A 26 -10.64 22.86 -28.57
C PRO A 26 -11.93 23.57 -28.10
N PRO A 27 -12.29 24.77 -28.58
CA PRO A 27 -13.58 25.38 -28.20
C PRO A 27 -14.79 24.57 -28.72
N MET A 28 -14.69 23.91 -29.89
CA MET A 28 -15.76 23.06 -30.42
C MET A 28 -15.90 21.77 -29.59
N GLN A 29 -14.80 21.16 -29.20
CA GLN A 29 -14.85 20.00 -28.28
C GLN A 29 -15.55 20.37 -26.97
N ARG A 30 -15.24 21.54 -26.37
CA ARG A 30 -15.95 22.02 -25.17
C ARG A 30 -17.44 22.25 -25.39
N ALA A 31 -17.83 22.71 -26.57
CA ALA A 31 -19.24 22.89 -26.92
C ALA A 31 -19.96 21.53 -27.04
N VAL A 32 -19.34 20.54 -27.70
CA VAL A 32 -19.89 19.19 -27.79
C VAL A 32 -20.01 18.56 -26.39
N ILE A 33 -18.98 18.69 -25.54
CA ILE A 33 -19.00 18.20 -24.15
C ILE A 33 -20.17 18.85 -23.37
N SER A 34 -20.37 20.15 -23.51
CA SER A 34 -21.46 20.87 -22.87
C SER A 34 -22.83 20.39 -23.36
N ALA A 35 -22.99 20.20 -24.66
CA ALA A 35 -24.24 19.67 -25.23
C ALA A 35 -24.53 18.24 -24.75
N LEU A 36 -23.51 17.37 -24.69
CA LEU A 36 -23.62 16.00 -24.19
C LEU A 36 -23.96 15.95 -22.69
N SER A 37 -23.64 16.97 -21.92
CA SER A 37 -23.95 16.98 -20.48
C SER A 37 -25.46 17.00 -20.20
N SER A 38 -26.27 17.38 -21.17
CA SER A 38 -27.75 17.33 -21.09
C SER A 38 -28.33 15.93 -21.28
N LEU A 39 -27.53 14.97 -21.82
CA LEU A 39 -27.94 13.58 -21.94
C LEU A 39 -27.71 12.81 -20.62
N PRO A 40 -28.50 11.74 -20.37
CA PRO A 40 -28.19 10.76 -19.33
C PRO A 40 -26.78 10.21 -19.49
N ALA A 41 -26.08 9.97 -18.37
CA ALA A 41 -24.68 9.52 -18.40
C ALA A 41 -24.47 8.25 -19.25
N ALA A 42 -25.44 7.30 -19.20
CA ALA A 42 -25.41 6.07 -19.96
C ALA A 42 -25.41 6.28 -21.49
N ASP A 43 -26.09 7.32 -21.98
CA ASP A 43 -26.28 7.56 -23.41
C ASP A 43 -25.11 8.34 -24.05
N ARG A 44 -24.28 8.99 -23.21
CA ARG A 44 -23.20 9.86 -23.71
C ARG A 44 -22.14 9.09 -24.50
N VAL A 45 -21.68 7.96 -23.98
CA VAL A 45 -20.63 7.15 -24.63
C VAL A 45 -21.12 6.59 -25.96
N GLU A 46 -22.35 6.04 -25.99
CA GLU A 46 -22.94 5.52 -27.23
C GLU A 46 -23.09 6.61 -28.27
N THR A 47 -23.60 7.79 -27.89
CA THR A 47 -23.78 8.94 -28.80
C THR A 47 -22.43 9.36 -29.41
N VAL A 48 -21.39 9.50 -28.61
CA VAL A 48 -20.06 9.90 -29.09
C VAL A 48 -19.45 8.81 -29.96
N THR A 49 -19.52 7.54 -29.56
CA THR A 49 -18.94 6.42 -30.31
C THR A 49 -19.61 6.26 -31.67
N ARG A 50 -20.95 6.39 -31.75
CA ARG A 50 -21.68 6.40 -33.01
C ARG A 50 -21.21 7.53 -33.91
N ARG A 51 -21.00 8.73 -33.38
CA ARG A 51 -20.49 9.87 -34.13
C ARG A 51 -19.06 9.66 -34.63
N MET A 52 -18.19 9.09 -33.81
CA MET A 52 -16.82 8.73 -34.22
C MET A 52 -16.79 7.81 -35.44
N LEU A 53 -17.67 6.82 -35.48
CA LEU A 53 -17.79 5.91 -36.64
C LEU A 53 -18.19 6.67 -37.91
N GLN A 54 -19.04 7.67 -37.81
CA GLN A 54 -19.46 8.52 -38.93
C GLN A 54 -18.38 9.50 -39.36
N ALA A 55 -17.56 9.99 -38.44
CA ALA A 55 -16.51 10.96 -38.71
C ALA A 55 -15.31 10.40 -39.50
N GLY A 56 -15.19 9.07 -39.61
CA GLY A 56 -14.14 8.42 -40.37
C GLY A 56 -12.74 8.82 -39.92
N ASN A 57 -11.95 9.44 -40.79
CA ASN A 57 -10.58 9.84 -40.47
C ASN A 57 -10.47 10.94 -39.39
N LYS A 58 -11.58 11.57 -39.00
CA LYS A 58 -11.66 12.61 -37.97
C LYS A 58 -12.15 12.10 -36.62
N ASP A 59 -12.23 10.79 -36.43
CA ASP A 59 -12.61 10.10 -35.21
C ASP A 59 -11.82 10.57 -33.97
N TYR A 60 -10.53 10.89 -34.15
CA TYR A 60 -9.62 11.35 -33.10
C TYR A 60 -10.05 12.66 -32.42
N LEU A 61 -10.84 13.51 -33.09
CA LEU A 61 -11.38 14.75 -32.55
C LEU A 61 -12.30 14.50 -31.34
N TYR A 62 -12.83 13.29 -31.22
CA TYR A 62 -13.75 12.90 -30.16
C TYR A 62 -13.08 12.22 -28.95
N TYR A 63 -11.78 11.93 -28.98
CA TYR A 63 -11.12 11.31 -27.82
C TYR A 63 -11.24 12.14 -26.54
N LEU A 64 -11.04 13.46 -26.62
CA LEU A 64 -11.21 14.36 -25.49
C LEU A 64 -12.69 14.44 -25.04
N VAL A 65 -13.62 14.33 -25.97
CA VAL A 65 -15.05 14.30 -25.68
C VAL A 65 -15.41 13.00 -24.94
N LEU A 66 -14.88 11.85 -25.37
CA LEU A 66 -15.01 10.56 -24.64
C LEU A 66 -14.43 10.67 -23.23
N ALA A 67 -13.24 11.24 -23.07
CA ALA A 67 -12.60 11.39 -21.77
C ALA A 67 -13.48 12.18 -20.78
N SER A 68 -14.28 13.13 -21.28
CA SER A 68 -15.20 13.91 -20.44
C SER A 68 -16.35 13.08 -19.84
N THR A 69 -16.64 11.92 -20.39
CA THR A 69 -17.72 11.03 -19.89
C THR A 69 -17.33 10.28 -18.65
N GLY A 70 -16.03 10.00 -18.43
CA GLY A 70 -15.50 9.24 -17.30
C GLY A 70 -15.93 7.78 -17.25
N GLN A 71 -16.42 7.20 -18.34
CA GLN A 71 -16.93 5.83 -18.35
C GLN A 71 -15.85 4.81 -18.78
N PRO A 72 -15.84 3.58 -18.22
CA PRO A 72 -14.82 2.57 -18.53
C PRO A 72 -14.69 2.25 -20.03
N ASP A 73 -15.80 2.13 -20.75
CA ASP A 73 -15.80 1.85 -22.20
C ASP A 73 -15.19 3.00 -22.99
N ALA A 74 -15.39 4.24 -22.55
CA ALA A 74 -14.76 5.40 -23.14
C ALA A 74 -13.24 5.37 -22.92
N LEU A 75 -12.76 4.97 -21.72
CA LEU A 75 -11.34 4.80 -21.43
C LEU A 75 -10.72 3.76 -22.34
N ALA A 76 -11.33 2.58 -22.47
CA ALA A 76 -10.86 1.52 -23.34
C ALA A 76 -10.72 1.97 -24.80
N THR A 77 -11.67 2.77 -25.28
CA THR A 77 -11.63 3.35 -26.63
C THR A 77 -10.47 4.33 -26.82
N VAL A 78 -10.24 5.22 -25.85
CA VAL A 78 -9.13 6.18 -25.88
C VAL A 78 -7.78 5.49 -25.79
N VAL A 79 -7.63 4.51 -24.89
CA VAL A 79 -6.42 3.67 -24.76
C VAL A 79 -6.12 2.95 -26.07
N LYS A 80 -7.12 2.32 -26.70
CA LYS A 80 -6.97 1.72 -28.03
C LYS A 80 -6.53 2.75 -29.05
N GLY A 81 -7.09 3.95 -29.02
CA GLY A 81 -6.70 5.06 -29.89
C GLY A 81 -5.22 5.43 -29.73
N PHE A 82 -4.71 5.50 -28.51
CA PHE A 82 -3.29 5.74 -28.25
C PHE A 82 -2.39 4.60 -28.74
N ARG A 83 -2.77 3.35 -28.51
CA ARG A 83 -1.93 2.19 -28.82
C ARG A 83 -1.91 1.83 -30.32
N SER A 84 -3.02 2.04 -31.02
CA SER A 84 -3.20 1.60 -32.41
C SER A 84 -2.90 2.67 -33.46
N ASN A 85 -2.72 3.93 -33.08
CA ASN A 85 -2.48 5.03 -34.01
C ASN A 85 -1.05 5.59 -33.89
N THR A 86 -0.72 6.49 -34.82
CA THR A 86 0.52 7.27 -34.85
C THR A 86 0.21 8.74 -35.12
N GLY A 87 1.18 9.63 -34.91
CA GLY A 87 1.06 11.07 -35.18
C GLY A 87 -0.14 11.73 -34.48
N VAL A 88 -0.82 12.60 -35.16
CA VAL A 88 -1.91 13.46 -34.59
C VAL A 88 -3.00 12.65 -33.89
N LYS A 89 -3.36 11.47 -34.41
CA LYS A 89 -4.39 10.63 -33.76
C LYS A 89 -3.91 10.05 -32.42
N ARG A 90 -2.64 9.62 -32.35
CA ARG A 90 -2.02 9.14 -31.12
C ARG A 90 -1.90 10.28 -30.10
N ASP A 91 -1.45 11.46 -30.56
CA ASP A 91 -1.29 12.63 -29.70
C ASP A 91 -2.64 13.11 -29.13
N ALA A 92 -3.70 13.10 -29.93
CA ALA A 92 -5.05 13.42 -29.48
C ALA A 92 -5.59 12.43 -28.43
N ALA A 93 -5.33 11.13 -28.62
CA ALA A 93 -5.68 10.11 -27.63
C ALA A 93 -4.88 10.29 -26.34
N PHE A 94 -3.58 10.59 -26.43
CA PHE A 94 -2.76 10.87 -25.27
C PHE A 94 -3.23 12.12 -24.50
N GLU A 95 -3.55 13.19 -25.19
CA GLU A 95 -4.14 14.40 -24.58
C GLU A 95 -5.44 14.06 -23.83
N ALA A 96 -6.28 13.21 -24.40
CA ALA A 96 -7.50 12.75 -23.73
C ALA A 96 -7.22 11.96 -22.46
N LEU A 97 -6.19 11.08 -22.45
CA LEU A 97 -5.74 10.36 -21.24
C LEU A 97 -5.23 11.32 -20.16
N LEU A 98 -4.47 12.35 -20.52
CA LEU A 98 -3.99 13.37 -19.58
C LEU A 98 -5.12 14.20 -18.96
N ASN A 99 -6.23 14.38 -19.68
CA ASN A 99 -7.41 15.11 -19.23
C ASN A 99 -8.47 14.22 -18.54
N TRP A 100 -8.20 12.93 -18.39
CA TRP A 100 -9.07 12.03 -17.65
C TRP A 100 -9.14 12.43 -16.18
N LYS A 101 -10.34 12.42 -15.59
CA LYS A 101 -10.55 12.92 -14.22
C LYS A 101 -10.48 11.84 -13.16
N GLY A 102 -10.78 10.60 -13.52
CA GLY A 102 -10.82 9.47 -12.59
C GLY A 102 -9.45 8.82 -12.43
N ILE A 103 -9.32 8.01 -11.37
CA ILE A 103 -8.10 7.25 -11.08
C ILE A 103 -7.89 6.09 -12.07
N GLU A 104 -8.93 5.70 -12.79
CA GLU A 104 -8.93 4.53 -13.70
C GLU A 104 -7.86 4.63 -14.79
N VAL A 105 -7.47 5.84 -15.17
CA VAL A 105 -6.42 6.08 -16.16
C VAL A 105 -5.00 5.93 -15.61
N ALA A 106 -4.83 5.90 -14.28
CA ALA A 106 -3.50 5.92 -13.67
C ALA A 106 -2.62 4.74 -14.11
N ASP A 107 -3.17 3.54 -14.16
CA ASP A 107 -2.43 2.34 -14.60
C ASP A 107 -1.95 2.47 -16.05
N GLU A 108 -2.77 3.04 -16.92
CA GLU A 108 -2.37 3.26 -18.32
C GLU A 108 -1.27 4.32 -18.44
N LEU A 109 -1.38 5.42 -17.69
CA LEU A 109 -0.34 6.46 -17.66
C LEU A 109 0.99 5.90 -17.15
N TYR A 110 0.96 5.07 -16.10
CA TYR A 110 2.14 4.39 -15.59
C TYR A 110 2.74 3.44 -16.64
N THR A 111 1.89 2.67 -17.33
CA THR A 111 2.31 1.76 -18.41
C THR A 111 2.93 2.53 -19.58
N ILE A 112 2.34 3.67 -19.96
CA ILE A 112 2.91 4.56 -20.99
C ILE A 112 4.32 5.00 -20.61
N CYS A 113 4.55 5.37 -19.34
CA CYS A 113 5.87 5.74 -18.85
C CYS A 113 6.87 4.58 -18.99
N LYS A 114 6.48 3.36 -18.63
CA LYS A 114 7.35 2.17 -18.71
C LYS A 114 7.68 1.75 -20.14
N GLU A 115 6.69 1.75 -21.01
CA GLU A 115 6.83 1.31 -22.42
C GLU A 115 7.51 2.37 -23.30
N ASN A 116 7.37 3.65 -22.96
CA ASN A 116 7.88 4.76 -23.75
C ASN A 116 8.83 5.69 -22.97
N PRO A 117 9.88 5.14 -22.34
CA PRO A 117 10.70 5.91 -21.39
C PRO A 117 11.44 7.10 -22.01
N SER A 118 11.71 7.09 -23.31
CA SER A 118 12.44 8.15 -24.00
C SER A 118 11.55 9.02 -24.91
N SER A 119 10.23 8.89 -24.79
CA SER A 119 9.28 9.63 -25.62
C SER A 119 8.83 10.95 -24.98
N ASN A 120 8.25 11.83 -25.79
CA ASN A 120 7.60 13.06 -25.32
C ASN A 120 6.38 12.80 -24.42
N TYR A 121 5.90 11.55 -24.36
CA TYR A 121 4.76 11.16 -23.54
C TYR A 121 5.15 10.91 -22.08
N PHE A 122 6.43 10.65 -21.80
CA PHE A 122 6.90 10.23 -20.47
C PHE A 122 6.62 11.29 -19.39
N ASP A 123 7.14 12.51 -19.57
CA ASP A 123 7.04 13.54 -18.52
C ASP A 123 5.58 13.98 -18.24
N PRO A 124 4.74 14.21 -19.25
CA PRO A 124 3.33 14.54 -19.00
C PRO A 124 2.56 13.36 -18.36
N ALA A 125 2.83 12.13 -18.78
CA ALA A 125 2.18 10.95 -18.19
C ALA A 125 2.57 10.78 -16.73
N LEU A 126 3.86 10.85 -16.37
CA LEU A 126 4.33 10.75 -14.99
C LEU A 126 3.76 11.87 -14.12
N THR A 127 3.78 13.11 -14.61
CA THR A 127 3.22 14.27 -13.89
C THR A 127 1.73 14.08 -13.60
N THR A 128 0.97 13.61 -14.58
CA THR A 128 -0.47 13.36 -14.44
C THR A 128 -0.73 12.17 -13.51
N TYR A 129 0.03 11.09 -13.64
CA TYR A 129 -0.02 9.94 -12.74
C TYR A 129 0.18 10.39 -11.28
N VAL A 130 1.29 11.09 -10.99
CA VAL A 130 1.59 11.59 -9.63
C VAL A 130 0.46 12.46 -9.09
N LYS A 131 -0.09 13.35 -9.92
CA LYS A 131 -1.24 14.21 -9.53
C LYS A 131 -2.47 13.36 -9.15
N LEU A 132 -2.82 12.35 -9.93
CA LEU A 132 -4.00 11.51 -9.72
C LEU A 132 -3.86 10.68 -8.44
N VAL A 133 -2.72 9.99 -8.26
CA VAL A 133 -2.49 9.12 -7.10
C VAL A 133 -2.26 9.89 -5.80
N SER A 134 -1.96 11.17 -5.88
CA SER A 134 -1.80 12.07 -4.72
C SER A 134 -3.13 12.65 -4.21
N ASN A 135 -4.27 12.27 -4.80
CA ASN A 135 -5.58 12.79 -4.38
C ASN A 135 -5.83 12.49 -2.88
N PRO A 136 -6.12 13.51 -2.06
CA PRO A 136 -6.39 13.33 -0.62
C PRO A 136 -7.60 12.44 -0.29
N ALA A 137 -8.45 12.13 -1.27
CA ALA A 137 -9.53 11.16 -1.10
C ALA A 137 -9.03 9.71 -0.87
N PHE A 138 -7.80 9.42 -1.25
CA PHE A 138 -7.15 8.13 -0.97
C PHE A 138 -6.41 8.18 0.37
N THR A 139 -6.30 7.03 1.02
CA THR A 139 -5.54 6.87 2.26
C THR A 139 -4.06 7.22 2.06
N GLY A 140 -3.37 7.58 3.14
CA GLY A 140 -1.93 7.88 3.10
C GLY A 140 -1.12 6.70 2.58
N GLU A 141 -1.49 5.49 2.99
CA GLU A 141 -0.84 4.23 2.62
C GLU A 141 -0.97 3.95 1.12
N ASN A 142 -2.18 4.05 0.56
CA ASN A 142 -2.39 3.86 -0.89
C ASN A 142 -1.65 4.91 -1.72
N ARG A 143 -1.67 6.17 -1.27
CA ARG A 143 -0.88 7.23 -1.91
C ARG A 143 0.61 6.91 -1.88
N LEU A 144 1.13 6.48 -0.72
CA LEU A 144 2.54 6.11 -0.58
C LEU A 144 2.93 4.98 -1.52
N LEU A 145 2.15 3.89 -1.58
CA LEU A 145 2.42 2.75 -2.45
C LEU A 145 2.51 3.18 -3.93
N SER A 146 1.57 4.01 -4.38
CA SER A 146 1.55 4.53 -5.75
C SER A 146 2.70 5.50 -6.04
N LEU A 147 3.05 6.36 -5.06
CA LEU A 147 4.17 7.30 -5.19
C LEU A 147 5.53 6.59 -5.23
N ARG A 148 5.68 5.47 -4.53
CA ARG A 148 6.88 4.61 -4.64
C ARG A 148 7.01 4.03 -6.04
N LYS A 149 5.93 3.55 -6.66
CA LYS A 149 5.93 3.14 -8.09
C LYS A 149 6.40 4.29 -9.01
N ALA A 150 5.93 5.53 -8.76
CA ALA A 150 6.38 6.69 -9.52
C ALA A 150 7.88 6.98 -9.32
N MET A 151 8.37 6.84 -8.08
CA MET A 151 9.78 7.07 -7.75
C MET A 151 10.72 6.07 -8.46
N GLU A 152 10.29 4.82 -8.63
CA GLU A 152 11.07 3.77 -9.32
C GLU A 152 11.35 4.11 -10.80
N ILE A 153 10.47 4.89 -11.44
CA ILE A 153 10.59 5.28 -12.84
C ILE A 153 11.01 6.72 -13.05
N ALA A 154 11.07 7.53 -11.98
CA ALA A 154 11.48 8.94 -12.05
C ALA A 154 12.94 9.07 -12.50
N LYS A 155 13.20 9.94 -13.47
CA LYS A 155 14.51 10.10 -14.13
C LYS A 155 15.27 11.32 -13.68
N THR A 156 14.53 12.39 -13.37
CA THR A 156 15.12 13.68 -13.03
C THR A 156 14.95 14.00 -11.56
N ASP A 157 15.87 14.80 -11.02
CA ASP A 157 15.77 15.25 -9.64
C ASP A 157 14.50 16.08 -9.41
N ALA A 158 14.06 16.84 -10.39
CA ALA A 158 12.81 17.60 -10.31
C ALA A 158 11.58 16.68 -10.14
N GLN A 159 11.54 15.54 -10.86
CA GLN A 159 10.47 14.55 -10.71
C GLN A 159 10.52 13.90 -9.31
N LYS A 160 11.71 13.52 -8.85
CA LYS A 160 11.89 12.93 -7.51
C LYS A 160 11.50 13.91 -6.40
N ILE A 161 11.88 15.18 -6.52
CA ILE A 161 11.48 16.25 -5.59
C ILE A 161 9.96 16.38 -5.54
N ALA A 162 9.30 16.44 -6.71
CA ALA A 162 7.85 16.53 -6.76
C ALA A 162 7.16 15.32 -6.09
N ILE A 163 7.71 14.11 -6.27
CA ILE A 163 7.20 12.90 -5.63
C ILE A 163 7.42 12.96 -4.12
N LEU A 164 8.62 13.34 -3.64
CA LEU A 164 8.90 13.48 -2.20
C LEU A 164 7.97 14.48 -1.52
N GLN A 165 7.64 15.59 -2.19
CA GLN A 165 6.65 16.57 -1.70
C GLN A 165 5.22 15.98 -1.58
N GLN A 166 4.88 14.99 -2.40
CA GLN A 166 3.60 14.28 -2.25
C GLN A 166 3.68 13.19 -1.17
N ILE A 167 4.83 12.51 -1.01
CA ILE A 167 5.08 11.56 0.08
C ILE A 167 4.95 12.27 1.44
N GLU A 168 5.49 13.47 1.59
CA GLU A 168 5.29 14.30 2.78
C GLU A 168 3.82 14.42 3.17
N LYS A 169 2.96 14.70 2.20
CA LYS A 169 1.51 14.87 2.42
C LYS A 169 0.78 13.57 2.77
N THR A 170 1.40 12.40 2.63
CA THR A 170 0.80 11.14 3.07
C THR A 170 0.69 11.07 4.59
N GLY A 171 1.63 11.67 5.32
CA GLY A 171 1.68 11.68 6.77
C GLY A 171 1.94 10.31 7.41
N THR A 172 2.35 9.31 6.63
CA THR A 172 2.50 7.93 7.10
C THR A 172 3.87 7.64 7.69
N PHE A 173 3.95 6.73 8.66
CA PHE A 173 5.21 6.28 9.25
C PHE A 173 6.16 5.70 8.18
N LEU A 174 5.64 4.82 7.32
CA LEU A 174 6.43 4.23 6.24
C LEU A 174 6.84 5.27 5.19
N GLY A 175 6.05 6.33 4.98
CA GLY A 175 6.41 7.46 4.13
C GLY A 175 7.60 8.25 4.68
N MET A 176 7.64 8.46 5.99
CA MET A 176 8.78 9.08 6.66
C MET A 176 10.06 8.25 6.49
N LEU A 177 9.98 6.94 6.72
CA LEU A 177 11.13 6.05 6.55
C LEU A 177 11.62 6.03 5.11
N TYR A 178 10.69 5.94 4.15
CA TYR A 178 11.03 5.95 2.73
C TYR A 178 11.66 7.27 2.28
N ALA A 179 11.14 8.41 2.72
CA ALA A 179 11.78 9.70 2.44
C ALA A 179 13.19 9.77 3.04
N GLY A 180 13.42 9.12 4.19
CA GLY A 180 14.72 9.02 4.84
C GLY A 180 15.82 8.38 3.98
N GLU A 181 15.46 7.47 3.06
CA GLU A 181 16.42 6.82 2.13
C GLU A 181 17.07 7.82 1.16
N PHE A 182 16.50 9.01 1.00
CA PHE A 182 16.99 10.06 0.09
C PHE A 182 17.80 11.16 0.80
N LEU A 183 18.01 11.09 2.11
CA LEU A 183 18.73 12.12 2.88
C LEU A 183 20.22 12.25 2.51
N ASP A 184 20.81 11.24 1.91
CA ASP A 184 22.20 11.28 1.43
C ASP A 184 22.34 11.64 -0.06
N GLN A 185 21.24 11.82 -0.77
CA GLN A 185 21.20 12.18 -2.19
C GLN A 185 21.11 13.70 -2.36
N LYS A 186 22.22 14.38 -2.51
CA LYS A 186 22.35 15.85 -2.56
C LYS A 186 21.25 16.58 -3.37
N PRO A 187 20.94 16.16 -4.63
CA PRO A 187 19.98 16.89 -5.45
C PRO A 187 18.55 16.91 -4.88
N VAL A 188 18.15 15.89 -4.11
CA VAL A 188 16.80 15.73 -3.56
C VAL A 188 16.75 15.84 -2.04
N GLN A 189 17.91 16.02 -1.41
CA GLN A 189 18.13 15.98 0.04
C GLN A 189 17.21 16.92 0.83
N GLN A 190 17.01 18.16 0.34
CA GLN A 190 16.16 19.12 1.04
C GLN A 190 14.68 18.73 1.01
N ALA A 191 14.20 18.18 -0.11
CA ALA A 191 12.83 17.68 -0.19
C ALA A 191 12.64 16.45 0.72
N ALA A 192 13.62 15.56 0.78
CA ALA A 192 13.62 14.42 1.68
C ALA A 192 13.63 14.86 3.16
N ALA A 193 14.48 15.83 3.52
CA ALA A 193 14.58 16.38 4.87
C ALA A 193 13.26 17.02 5.32
N ASN A 194 12.61 17.79 4.46
CA ASN A 194 11.31 18.37 4.74
C ASN A 194 10.24 17.28 4.94
N ALA A 195 10.20 16.28 4.08
CA ALA A 195 9.23 15.18 4.20
C ALA A 195 9.41 14.42 5.52
N VAL A 196 10.64 14.01 5.85
CA VAL A 196 10.93 13.34 7.13
C VAL A 196 10.52 14.21 8.33
N MET A 197 10.95 15.46 8.36
CA MET A 197 10.67 16.38 9.44
C MET A 197 9.17 16.60 9.62
N ASN A 198 8.46 16.97 8.55
CA ASN A 198 7.06 17.35 8.65
C ASN A 198 6.17 16.16 9.02
N ILE A 199 6.48 14.95 8.54
CA ILE A 199 5.77 13.73 8.93
C ILE A 199 6.04 13.41 10.41
N ALA A 200 7.30 13.44 10.85
CA ALA A 200 7.66 13.12 12.23
C ALA A 200 7.07 14.11 13.24
N LEU A 201 7.18 15.42 12.97
CA LEU A 201 6.64 16.45 13.85
C LEU A 201 5.11 16.52 13.83
N GLY A 202 4.50 16.09 12.73
CA GLY A 202 3.04 16.05 12.56
C GLY A 202 2.32 14.95 13.34
N ASN A 203 3.04 13.92 13.77
CA ASN A 203 2.46 12.80 14.52
C ASN A 203 3.33 12.39 15.71
N LYS A 204 2.87 12.69 16.92
CA LYS A 204 3.59 12.40 18.18
C LYS A 204 3.69 10.90 18.50
N GLU A 205 2.88 10.06 17.87
CA GLU A 205 2.96 8.60 18.01
C GLU A 205 4.17 8.01 17.29
N TYR A 206 4.77 8.77 16.35
CA TYR A 206 5.99 8.36 15.67
C TYR A 206 7.18 8.65 16.56
N MET A 207 7.70 7.61 17.19
CA MET A 207 8.75 7.68 18.21
C MET A 207 9.78 6.56 18.02
N GLY A 208 10.85 6.63 18.81
CA GLY A 208 11.86 5.58 18.92
C GLY A 208 13.13 5.84 18.12
N ALA A 209 13.99 4.82 18.06
CA ALA A 209 15.36 4.94 17.54
C ALA A 209 15.39 5.37 16.06
N ASN A 210 14.50 4.80 15.21
CA ASN A 210 14.45 5.15 13.79
C ASN A 210 14.10 6.62 13.58
N VAL A 211 13.10 7.13 14.32
CA VAL A 211 12.67 8.54 14.22
C VAL A 211 13.76 9.47 14.70
N ARG A 212 14.42 9.15 15.84
CA ARG A 212 15.55 9.92 16.38
C ARG A 212 16.70 9.99 15.38
N THR A 213 17.05 8.85 14.77
CA THR A 213 18.14 8.77 13.78
C THR A 213 17.84 9.64 12.57
N LEU A 214 16.63 9.54 12.03
CA LEU A 214 16.22 10.32 10.86
C LEU A 214 16.18 11.83 11.18
N LEU A 215 15.60 12.23 12.31
CA LEU A 215 15.54 13.64 12.69
C LEU A 215 16.93 14.25 12.99
N ASN A 216 17.84 13.50 13.59
CA ASN A 216 19.23 13.93 13.75
C ASN A 216 19.91 14.12 12.38
N LYS A 217 19.71 13.18 11.46
CA LYS A 217 20.24 13.30 10.09
C LYS A 217 19.64 14.51 9.36
N VAL A 218 18.34 14.77 9.53
CA VAL A 218 17.68 15.97 8.98
C VAL A 218 18.36 17.23 9.50
N MET A 219 18.63 17.35 10.83
CA MET A 219 19.34 18.51 11.38
C MET A 219 20.72 18.75 10.78
N GLU A 220 21.43 17.67 10.41
CA GLU A 220 22.74 17.78 9.75
C GLU A 220 22.64 18.34 8.35
N VAL A 221 21.62 17.93 7.58
CA VAL A 221 21.52 18.18 6.14
C VAL A 221 20.68 19.39 5.77
N LEU A 222 19.87 19.93 6.68
CA LEU A 222 19.05 21.12 6.42
C LEU A 222 19.94 22.30 5.98
N ASP A 223 19.65 22.85 4.82
CA ASP A 223 20.37 23.98 4.21
C ASP A 223 19.37 24.88 3.46
N ASN A 224 18.61 25.66 4.20
CA ASN A 224 17.64 26.60 3.68
C ASN A 224 17.48 27.79 4.65
N PRO A 225 16.85 28.91 4.26
CA PRO A 225 16.71 30.10 5.12
C PRO A 225 16.06 29.84 6.47
N ASP A 226 15.17 28.85 6.58
CA ASP A 226 14.44 28.52 7.80
C ASP A 226 15.12 27.42 8.63
N ALA A 227 16.27 26.91 8.18
CA ALA A 227 16.95 25.78 8.82
C ALA A 227 17.22 25.97 10.32
N GLY A 228 17.45 27.20 10.76
CA GLY A 228 17.61 27.52 12.19
C GLY A 228 16.37 27.20 13.00
N TYR A 229 15.21 27.68 12.57
CA TYR A 229 13.92 27.42 13.23
C TYR A 229 13.52 25.94 13.15
N GLN A 230 13.76 25.31 12.01
CA GLN A 230 13.48 23.90 11.82
C GLN A 230 14.30 23.01 12.76
N ARG A 231 15.59 23.30 12.95
CA ARG A 231 16.45 22.59 13.91
C ARG A 231 15.95 22.74 15.36
N GLU A 232 15.54 23.95 15.74
CA GLU A 232 14.98 24.16 17.09
C GLU A 232 13.66 23.39 17.29
N ALA A 233 12.78 23.36 16.30
CA ALA A 233 11.56 22.55 16.33
C ALA A 233 11.87 21.05 16.48
N ILE A 234 12.85 20.53 15.74
CA ILE A 234 13.30 19.13 15.84
C ILE A 234 13.87 18.85 17.22
N LYS A 235 14.76 19.70 17.75
CA LYS A 235 15.35 19.54 19.09
C LYS A 235 14.27 19.47 20.16
N LYS A 236 13.28 20.37 20.10
CA LYS A 236 12.15 20.37 21.03
C LYS A 236 11.37 19.07 20.95
N HIS A 237 11.02 18.63 19.73
CA HIS A 237 10.31 17.36 19.49
C HIS A 237 11.10 16.16 20.06
N LEU A 238 12.39 16.09 19.79
CA LEU A 238 13.28 15.03 20.30
C LEU A 238 13.38 15.01 21.83
N ALA A 239 13.34 16.19 22.47
CA ALA A 239 13.36 16.33 23.94
C ALA A 239 12.03 15.88 24.58
N GLU A 240 10.91 16.12 23.91
CA GLU A 240 9.56 15.73 24.35
C GLU A 240 9.20 14.29 23.96
N MET A 241 9.95 13.65 23.06
CA MET A 241 9.66 12.31 22.57
C MET A 241 9.77 11.27 23.68
N PRO A 242 8.74 10.42 23.89
CA PRO A 242 8.78 9.35 24.87
C PRO A 242 10.01 8.45 24.71
N GLN A 243 10.48 7.90 25.84
CA GLN A 243 11.53 6.88 25.80
C GLN A 243 10.93 5.56 25.27
N GLY A 244 11.72 4.78 24.55
CA GLY A 244 11.31 3.50 23.97
C GLY A 244 11.95 3.28 22.60
N GLU A 245 11.97 2.05 22.19
CA GLU A 245 12.57 1.66 20.90
C GLU A 245 11.70 2.08 19.71
N GLY A 246 10.38 2.19 19.90
CA GLY A 246 9.42 2.42 18.81
C GLY A 246 9.34 1.23 17.88
N PHE A 247 9.08 1.51 16.59
CA PHE A 247 9.11 0.47 15.57
C PHE A 247 10.56 0.11 15.19
N VAL A 248 10.90 -1.16 15.33
CA VAL A 248 12.18 -1.74 14.88
C VAL A 248 11.96 -2.60 13.65
N SER A 249 12.95 -2.63 12.75
CA SER A 249 12.86 -3.46 11.56
C SER A 249 13.06 -4.95 11.92
N LEU A 250 12.16 -5.80 11.47
CA LEU A 250 12.31 -7.26 11.52
C LEU A 250 13.07 -7.82 10.30
N PHE A 251 13.23 -7.01 9.26
CA PHE A 251 13.89 -7.41 8.03
C PHE A 251 14.90 -6.35 7.60
N ASN A 252 16.15 -6.74 7.48
CA ASN A 252 17.27 -5.83 7.18
C ASN A 252 17.43 -5.51 5.68
N GLY A 253 16.59 -6.08 4.81
CA GLY A 253 16.66 -5.91 3.36
C GLY A 253 17.84 -6.60 2.65
N LYS A 254 18.63 -7.40 3.36
CA LYS A 254 19.88 -8.00 2.83
C LYS A 254 19.92 -9.52 2.92
N ASP A 255 19.45 -10.08 4.03
CA ASP A 255 19.49 -11.50 4.32
C ASP A 255 18.38 -11.91 5.30
N LEU A 256 18.39 -13.19 5.70
CA LEU A 256 17.41 -13.77 6.61
C LEU A 256 17.81 -13.67 8.10
N THR A 257 18.73 -12.78 8.46
CA THR A 257 19.11 -12.56 9.87
C THR A 257 17.89 -12.16 10.69
N GLY A 258 17.69 -12.79 11.84
CA GLY A 258 16.51 -12.61 12.71
C GLY A 258 15.33 -13.50 12.35
N TRP A 259 15.48 -14.34 11.31
CA TRP A 259 14.47 -15.29 10.85
C TRP A 259 15.00 -16.73 10.87
N LYS A 260 14.08 -17.69 11.08
CA LYS A 260 14.38 -19.13 11.06
C LYS A 260 13.21 -19.92 10.46
N GLY A 261 13.48 -21.17 10.09
CA GLY A 261 12.46 -22.14 9.68
C GLY A 261 11.54 -22.49 10.84
N LEU A 262 10.24 -22.60 10.58
CA LEU A 262 9.27 -22.98 11.61
C LEU A 262 9.35 -24.46 11.93
N VAL A 263 9.44 -24.79 13.23
CA VAL A 263 9.33 -26.16 13.75
C VAL A 263 7.96 -26.36 14.35
N GLN A 264 7.06 -27.09 13.65
CA GLN A 264 5.76 -27.47 14.19
C GLN A 264 4.95 -26.29 14.77
N ASN A 265 3.82 -26.56 15.39
CA ASN A 265 3.04 -25.57 16.14
C ASN A 265 3.57 -25.37 17.57
N PRO A 266 3.17 -24.30 18.27
CA PRO A 266 3.66 -24.01 19.62
C PRO A 266 3.45 -25.14 20.65
N ILE A 267 2.31 -25.83 20.61
CA ILE A 267 1.99 -26.92 21.53
C ILE A 267 2.94 -28.10 21.31
N ALA A 268 3.26 -28.43 20.08
CA ALA A 268 4.17 -29.52 19.73
C ALA A 268 5.62 -29.12 20.10
N ARG A 269 6.04 -27.88 19.83
CA ARG A 269 7.37 -27.37 20.23
C ARG A 269 7.59 -27.47 21.76
N ALA A 270 6.61 -27.05 22.52
CA ALA A 270 6.69 -27.04 23.98
C ALA A 270 6.89 -28.46 24.60
N LYS A 271 6.54 -29.52 23.88
CA LYS A 271 6.72 -30.90 24.31
C LYS A 271 8.08 -31.49 23.92
N MET A 272 8.86 -30.81 23.09
CA MET A 272 10.16 -31.29 22.61
C MET A 272 11.24 -31.08 23.66
N LYS A 273 12.12 -32.07 23.81
CA LYS A 273 13.35 -31.91 24.59
C LYS A 273 14.32 -30.96 23.81
N PRO A 274 15.18 -30.20 24.51
CA PRO A 274 16.09 -29.26 23.87
C PRO A 274 16.90 -29.82 22.70
N GLY A 275 17.48 -31.03 22.88
CA GLY A 275 18.25 -31.68 21.82
C GLY A 275 17.42 -32.14 20.61
N GLN A 276 16.16 -32.50 20.84
CA GLN A 276 15.21 -32.81 19.77
C GLN A 276 14.82 -31.52 19.01
N LEU A 277 14.48 -30.45 19.73
CA LEU A 277 14.12 -29.16 19.14
C LEU A 277 15.27 -28.63 18.30
N ALA A 278 16.53 -28.66 18.78
CA ALA A 278 17.70 -28.22 18.03
C ALA A 278 17.88 -29.01 16.72
N LYS A 279 17.65 -30.33 16.73
CA LYS A 279 17.74 -31.17 15.53
C LYS A 279 16.64 -30.85 14.51
N GLU A 280 15.40 -30.66 14.97
CA GLU A 280 14.28 -30.29 14.09
C GLU A 280 14.44 -28.86 13.57
N GLN A 281 14.99 -27.93 14.37
CA GLN A 281 15.32 -26.58 13.92
C GLN A 281 16.33 -26.58 12.77
N ALA A 282 17.41 -27.35 12.88
CA ALA A 282 18.40 -27.46 11.82
C ALA A 282 17.79 -27.92 10.47
N LYS A 283 16.83 -28.87 10.54
CA LYS A 283 16.10 -29.32 9.33
C LYS A 283 15.17 -28.25 8.79
N ALA A 284 14.42 -27.59 9.68
CA ALA A 284 13.52 -26.50 9.29
C ALA A 284 14.28 -25.34 8.61
N ASP A 285 15.48 -25.01 9.12
CA ASP A 285 16.35 -23.99 8.53
C ASP A 285 16.90 -24.39 7.14
N GLU A 286 17.13 -25.69 6.89
CA GLU A 286 17.47 -26.17 5.55
C GLU A 286 16.31 -26.00 4.55
N VAL A 287 15.08 -26.30 4.98
CA VAL A 287 13.87 -26.10 4.18
C VAL A 287 13.65 -24.62 3.92
N MET A 288 13.79 -23.80 4.95
CA MET A 288 13.71 -22.35 4.85
C MET A 288 14.63 -21.79 3.76
N ARG A 289 15.92 -22.14 3.79
CA ARG A 289 16.91 -21.64 2.81
C ARG A 289 16.62 -22.04 1.37
N LYS A 290 15.78 -23.03 1.14
CA LYS A 290 15.35 -23.46 -0.21
C LYS A 290 14.08 -22.73 -0.66
N GLY A 291 13.25 -22.28 0.27
CA GLY A 291 11.96 -21.65 0.02
C GLY A 291 11.97 -20.13 0.08
N TRP A 292 12.88 -19.58 0.89
CA TRP A 292 12.94 -18.13 1.17
C TRP A 292 14.27 -17.54 0.73
N SER A 293 14.21 -16.41 0.06
CA SER A 293 15.36 -15.65 -0.43
C SER A 293 15.19 -14.15 -0.21
N VAL A 294 16.26 -13.40 -0.43
CA VAL A 294 16.23 -11.93 -0.42
C VAL A 294 16.80 -11.43 -1.74
N GLU A 295 16.04 -10.61 -2.44
CA GLU A 295 16.42 -9.96 -3.70
C GLU A 295 15.90 -8.52 -3.71
N ASP A 296 16.70 -7.57 -4.10
CA ASP A 296 16.36 -6.14 -4.24
C ASP A 296 15.66 -5.54 -3.00
N GLY A 297 16.13 -5.93 -1.80
CA GLY A 297 15.53 -5.46 -0.53
C GLY A 297 14.18 -6.09 -0.20
N MET A 298 13.77 -7.12 -0.91
CA MET A 298 12.52 -7.85 -0.68
C MET A 298 12.81 -9.24 -0.13
N LEU A 299 12.01 -9.66 0.84
CA LEU A 299 11.95 -11.03 1.33
C LEU A 299 10.95 -11.79 0.45
N ILE A 300 11.38 -12.91 -0.13
CA ILE A 300 10.63 -13.64 -1.16
C ILE A 300 10.44 -15.09 -0.74
N PHE A 301 9.18 -15.53 -0.73
CA PHE A 301 8.82 -16.94 -0.71
C PHE A 301 8.63 -17.44 -2.15
N ASN A 302 9.27 -18.53 -2.53
CA ASN A 302 9.24 -19.05 -3.91
C ASN A 302 8.09 -20.03 -4.20
N GLY A 303 7.16 -20.21 -3.26
CA GLY A 303 6.04 -21.13 -3.39
C GLY A 303 6.32 -22.56 -2.88
N LYS A 304 7.51 -22.86 -2.37
CA LYS A 304 7.90 -24.21 -1.92
C LYS A 304 8.58 -24.17 -0.56
N GLY A 305 8.10 -24.95 0.38
CA GLY A 305 8.71 -25.07 1.71
C GLY A 305 7.70 -24.77 2.81
N ASP A 306 8.24 -24.44 3.98
CA ASP A 306 7.47 -24.22 5.21
C ASP A 306 7.52 -22.76 5.65
N ASN A 307 6.67 -22.38 6.62
CA ASN A 307 6.59 -21.04 7.16
C ASN A 307 7.96 -20.54 7.64
N LEU A 308 8.17 -19.24 7.43
CA LEU A 308 9.26 -18.48 8.01
C LEU A 308 8.78 -17.88 9.34
N CYS A 309 9.57 -17.94 10.40
CA CYS A 309 9.23 -17.32 11.66
C CYS A 309 10.36 -16.46 12.23
N THR A 310 10.02 -15.49 13.07
CA THR A 310 11.00 -14.68 13.78
C THR A 310 11.78 -15.54 14.78
N GLU A 311 13.09 -15.25 14.96
CA GLU A 311 13.88 -15.89 16.04
C GLU A 311 13.34 -15.47 17.41
N LYS A 312 13.07 -14.18 17.57
CA LYS A 312 12.46 -13.60 18.78
C LYS A 312 10.97 -13.90 18.83
N GLN A 313 10.46 -14.08 20.04
CA GLN A 313 9.04 -14.17 20.33
C GLN A 313 8.50 -12.80 20.78
N TYR A 314 7.22 -12.55 20.52
CA TYR A 314 6.54 -11.28 20.78
C TYR A 314 5.29 -11.52 21.64
N GLY A 315 5.05 -10.61 22.57
CA GLY A 315 3.81 -10.51 23.36
C GLY A 315 2.80 -9.60 22.65
N ASP A 316 2.44 -8.51 23.29
CA ASP A 316 1.60 -7.46 22.66
C ASP A 316 2.44 -6.60 21.75
N PHE A 317 1.92 -6.28 20.57
CA PHE A 317 2.69 -5.54 19.57
C PHE A 317 1.81 -4.79 18.56
N GLU A 318 2.44 -3.85 17.90
CA GLU A 318 2.00 -3.25 16.63
C GLU A 318 3.01 -3.63 15.54
N MET A 319 2.56 -3.87 14.31
CA MET A 319 3.46 -4.14 13.21
C MET A 319 3.00 -3.51 11.90
N TYR A 320 3.97 -3.15 11.07
CA TYR A 320 3.77 -2.86 9.64
C TYR A 320 4.36 -3.99 8.82
N VAL A 321 3.72 -4.32 7.71
CA VAL A 321 4.27 -5.21 6.69
C VAL A 321 3.65 -4.91 5.33
N ASP A 322 4.50 -4.64 4.35
CA ASP A 322 4.07 -4.61 2.94
C ASP A 322 4.19 -6.01 2.34
N TRP A 323 3.19 -6.39 1.56
CA TRP A 323 3.14 -7.68 0.88
C TRP A 323 2.61 -7.54 -0.55
N MET A 324 3.01 -8.47 -1.41
CA MET A 324 2.55 -8.58 -2.79
C MET A 324 2.46 -10.04 -3.20
N LEU A 325 1.33 -10.47 -3.72
CA LEU A 325 1.14 -11.78 -4.31
C LEU A 325 1.62 -11.78 -5.76
N ASP A 326 2.32 -12.85 -6.17
CA ASP A 326 2.74 -13.01 -7.57
C ASP A 326 1.56 -13.41 -8.45
N PRO A 327 1.25 -12.66 -9.53
CA PRO A 327 0.13 -12.97 -10.41
C PRO A 327 0.34 -14.25 -11.24
N ALA A 328 1.57 -14.75 -11.33
CA ALA A 328 1.88 -16.00 -12.07
C ALA A 328 1.70 -17.26 -11.22
N GLY A 329 1.39 -17.13 -9.92
CA GLY A 329 1.23 -18.27 -9.02
C GLY A 329 -0.11 -18.99 -9.21
N PRO A 330 -0.15 -20.33 -9.00
CA PRO A 330 -1.37 -21.11 -9.14
C PRO A 330 -2.39 -20.83 -8.03
N GLU A 331 -1.93 -20.41 -6.86
CA GLU A 331 -2.73 -20.13 -5.67
C GLU A 331 -2.20 -18.87 -4.98
N ALA A 332 -2.65 -17.72 -5.42
CA ALA A 332 -2.24 -16.46 -4.81
C ALA A 332 -2.85 -16.30 -3.41
N ASP A 333 -2.17 -16.87 -2.42
CA ASP A 333 -2.59 -17.02 -1.03
C ASP A 333 -1.39 -16.96 -0.10
N ALA A 334 -1.57 -16.31 1.04
CA ALA A 334 -0.58 -16.19 2.10
C ALA A 334 -1.26 -15.81 3.43
N GLY A 335 -0.47 -15.57 4.46
CA GLY A 335 -0.98 -15.07 5.74
C GLY A 335 0.13 -14.71 6.70
N ILE A 336 -0.24 -13.97 7.74
CA ILE A 336 0.65 -13.59 8.84
C ILE A 336 0.10 -14.22 10.11
N TYR A 337 0.88 -15.12 10.72
CA TYR A 337 0.52 -15.72 11.99
C TYR A 337 0.96 -14.82 13.13
N LEU A 338 0.05 -14.59 14.04
CA LEU A 338 0.27 -13.73 15.19
C LEU A 338 0.47 -14.63 16.43
N ARG A 339 1.62 -14.51 17.06
CA ARG A 339 2.00 -15.33 18.22
C ARG A 339 1.78 -16.83 17.96
N GLY A 340 2.31 -17.33 16.84
CA GLY A 340 2.25 -18.74 16.47
C GLY A 340 0.85 -19.28 16.14
N THR A 341 -0.15 -18.39 16.00
CA THR A 341 -1.54 -18.77 15.71
C THR A 341 -1.95 -18.22 14.35
N PRO A 342 -2.48 -19.04 13.42
CA PRO A 342 -3.05 -18.61 12.15
C PRO A 342 -4.26 -17.69 12.36
N GLN A 343 -4.58 -16.82 11.47
CA GLN A 343 -3.74 -15.97 10.65
C GLN A 343 -4.53 -14.72 10.24
N VAL A 344 -3.81 -13.61 10.05
CA VAL A 344 -4.31 -12.51 9.22
C VAL A 344 -4.17 -12.94 7.77
N GLN A 345 -5.27 -13.12 7.09
CA GLN A 345 -5.33 -13.71 5.75
C GLN A 345 -4.86 -12.73 4.66
N ILE A 346 -4.15 -13.25 3.66
CA ILE A 346 -3.76 -12.55 2.43
C ILE A 346 -4.28 -13.35 1.25
N TRP A 347 -5.09 -12.72 0.38
CA TRP A 347 -5.78 -13.41 -0.71
C TRP A 347 -5.74 -12.68 -2.03
N ASP A 348 -5.75 -13.43 -3.13
CA ASP A 348 -6.23 -12.95 -4.43
C ASP A 348 -7.76 -12.93 -4.40
N THR A 349 -8.32 -11.73 -4.35
CA THR A 349 -9.78 -11.50 -4.24
C THR A 349 -10.58 -12.01 -5.44
N SER A 350 -9.95 -12.34 -6.56
CA SER A 350 -10.59 -12.94 -7.73
C SER A 350 -10.94 -14.42 -7.54
N ARG A 351 -10.38 -15.09 -6.52
CA ARG A 351 -10.60 -16.52 -6.23
C ARG A 351 -11.90 -16.76 -5.47
N VAL A 352 -13.03 -16.53 -6.15
CA VAL A 352 -14.39 -16.65 -5.58
C VAL A 352 -14.70 -18.08 -5.11
N ASN A 353 -14.12 -19.09 -5.75
CA ASN A 353 -14.31 -20.50 -5.43
C ASN A 353 -13.82 -20.92 -4.04
N VAL A 354 -12.90 -20.17 -3.43
CA VAL A 354 -12.41 -20.38 -2.06
C VAL A 354 -12.92 -19.33 -1.08
N GLY A 355 -13.77 -18.40 -1.52
CA GLY A 355 -14.34 -17.36 -0.68
C GLY A 355 -13.49 -16.10 -0.55
N ALA A 356 -12.42 -15.95 -1.35
CA ALA A 356 -11.46 -14.87 -1.27
C ALA A 356 -12.01 -13.47 -1.66
N GLN A 357 -13.18 -13.40 -2.31
CA GLN A 357 -13.85 -12.15 -2.67
C GLN A 357 -14.18 -11.24 -1.47
N VAL A 358 -14.07 -11.76 -0.25
CA VAL A 358 -14.28 -10.95 0.97
C VAL A 358 -13.12 -10.01 1.26
N GLY A 359 -11.96 -10.23 0.66
CA GLY A 359 -10.75 -9.43 0.85
C GLY A 359 -9.78 -10.02 1.88
N SER A 360 -8.57 -9.44 1.91
CA SER A 360 -7.52 -9.76 2.86
C SER A 360 -7.71 -9.06 4.21
N GLY A 361 -6.98 -9.52 5.22
CA GLY A 361 -6.94 -8.92 6.55
C GLY A 361 -7.84 -9.61 7.58
N GLY A 362 -8.74 -10.49 7.16
CA GLY A 362 -9.61 -11.24 8.09
C GLY A 362 -8.84 -12.22 8.97
N LEU A 363 -9.39 -12.55 10.14
CA LEU A 363 -8.90 -13.59 11.04
C LEU A 363 -9.47 -14.93 10.61
N TYR A 364 -9.01 -15.43 9.48
CA TYR A 364 -9.61 -16.49 8.68
C TYR A 364 -9.99 -17.76 9.45
N ASN A 365 -9.16 -18.14 10.41
CA ASN A 365 -9.36 -19.38 11.17
C ASN A 365 -10.27 -19.26 12.41
N ASN A 366 -10.82 -18.09 12.69
CA ASN A 366 -11.81 -17.91 13.75
C ASN A 366 -13.09 -18.70 13.44
N GLN A 367 -13.71 -19.25 14.47
CA GLN A 367 -14.95 -20.03 14.39
C GLN A 367 -16.08 -19.44 15.24
N MET A 368 -15.74 -18.88 16.39
CA MET A 368 -16.70 -18.32 17.36
C MET A 368 -16.78 -16.79 17.23
N ASN A 369 -15.70 -16.15 16.79
CA ASN A 369 -15.60 -14.73 16.57
C ASN A 369 -15.53 -14.42 15.06
N GLU A 370 -15.64 -13.15 14.72
CA GLU A 370 -15.58 -12.70 13.31
C GLU A 370 -14.28 -13.15 12.64
N SER A 371 -14.44 -13.76 11.47
CA SER A 371 -13.32 -14.28 10.67
C SER A 371 -13.07 -13.49 9.39
N LYS A 372 -14.03 -12.68 8.95
CA LYS A 372 -13.97 -11.94 7.68
C LYS A 372 -13.62 -10.49 7.91
N PRO A 373 -12.94 -9.84 6.96
CA PRO A 373 -12.79 -8.39 6.98
C PRO A 373 -14.14 -7.71 6.74
N THR A 374 -14.30 -6.49 7.24
CA THR A 374 -15.52 -5.69 7.09
C THR A 374 -15.73 -5.14 5.67
N LYS A 375 -14.68 -5.12 4.88
CA LYS A 375 -14.66 -4.64 3.48
C LYS A 375 -13.45 -5.18 2.73
N VAL A 376 -13.52 -5.13 1.41
CA VAL A 376 -12.36 -5.34 0.54
C VAL A 376 -11.57 -4.03 0.46
N ALA A 377 -10.30 -4.08 0.79
CA ALA A 377 -9.37 -2.94 0.72
C ALA A 377 -8.07 -3.28 -0.01
N ASP A 378 -8.05 -4.42 -0.69
CA ASP A 378 -6.92 -4.94 -1.43
C ASP A 378 -6.63 -4.10 -2.69
N ASN A 379 -5.37 -3.90 -3.00
CA ASN A 379 -4.92 -3.48 -4.32
C ASN A 379 -4.96 -4.68 -5.29
N LYS A 380 -4.82 -4.41 -6.59
CA LYS A 380 -4.86 -5.44 -7.62
C LYS A 380 -3.79 -6.51 -7.39
N LEU A 381 -4.05 -7.73 -7.83
CA LEU A 381 -3.06 -8.82 -7.85
C LEU A 381 -1.79 -8.36 -8.59
N GLY A 382 -0.64 -8.62 -7.99
CA GLY A 382 0.66 -8.13 -8.48
C GLY A 382 1.00 -6.70 -8.05
N GLU A 383 0.20 -6.08 -7.21
CA GLU A 383 0.50 -4.79 -6.60
C GLU A 383 0.80 -4.92 -5.10
N TRP A 384 1.57 -3.98 -4.58
CA TRP A 384 1.87 -3.91 -3.17
C TRP A 384 0.65 -3.52 -2.35
N ASN A 385 0.51 -4.17 -1.21
CA ASN A 385 -0.43 -3.85 -0.14
C ASN A 385 0.35 -3.59 1.15
N SER A 386 -0.22 -2.81 2.06
CA SER A 386 0.38 -2.49 3.35
C SER A 386 -0.58 -2.84 4.48
N PHE A 387 -0.14 -3.72 5.39
CA PHE A 387 -0.82 -3.95 6.65
C PHE A 387 -0.23 -3.11 7.77
N TYR A 388 -1.10 -2.57 8.60
CA TYR A 388 -0.83 -2.29 10.00
C TYR A 388 -1.66 -3.26 10.84
N ILE A 389 -1.01 -3.97 11.75
CA ILE A 389 -1.64 -4.95 12.64
C ILE A 389 -1.29 -4.58 14.07
N LYS A 390 -2.30 -4.55 14.93
CA LYS A 390 -2.13 -4.37 16.38
C LYS A 390 -2.72 -5.58 17.09
N MET A 391 -1.96 -6.16 18.01
CA MET A 391 -2.40 -7.27 18.84
C MET A 391 -2.13 -6.94 20.32
N VAL A 392 -3.19 -6.92 21.13
CA VAL A 392 -3.14 -6.68 22.57
C VAL A 392 -3.98 -7.76 23.27
N GLY A 393 -3.37 -8.53 24.14
CA GLY A 393 -4.01 -9.72 24.67
C GLY A 393 -4.36 -10.71 23.55
N ASP A 394 -5.63 -11.05 23.43
CA ASP A 394 -6.17 -11.86 22.34
C ASP A 394 -6.85 -11.04 21.23
N ARG A 395 -6.86 -9.70 21.37
CA ARG A 395 -7.57 -8.81 20.47
C ARG A 395 -6.68 -8.26 19.36
N VAL A 396 -7.22 -8.31 18.15
CA VAL A 396 -6.53 -7.92 16.92
C VAL A 396 -7.28 -6.83 16.18
N THR A 397 -6.56 -5.78 15.78
CA THR A 397 -7.01 -4.78 14.81
C THR A 397 -6.13 -4.86 13.57
N VAL A 398 -6.75 -4.88 12.39
CA VAL A 398 -6.05 -4.90 11.10
C VAL A 398 -6.50 -3.72 10.26
N VAL A 399 -5.51 -2.98 9.76
CA VAL A 399 -5.70 -1.91 8.78
C VAL A 399 -4.99 -2.35 7.50
N LEU A 400 -5.71 -2.43 6.40
CA LEU A 400 -5.19 -2.76 5.07
C LEU A 400 -5.25 -1.51 4.19
N ASN A 401 -4.10 -1.08 3.68
CA ASN A 401 -3.99 0.09 2.80
C ASN A 401 -4.63 1.37 3.40
N GLY A 402 -4.56 1.52 4.74
CA GLY A 402 -5.15 2.64 5.49
C GLY A 402 -6.64 2.48 5.81
N GLU A 403 -7.27 1.38 5.41
CA GLU A 403 -8.66 1.04 5.71
C GLU A 403 -8.74 0.01 6.83
N LYS A 404 -9.44 0.33 7.92
CA LYS A 404 -9.65 -0.62 9.01
C LYS A 404 -10.60 -1.72 8.53
N VAL A 405 -10.09 -2.95 8.48
CA VAL A 405 -10.81 -4.14 7.98
C VAL A 405 -11.17 -5.12 9.10
N VAL A 406 -10.44 -5.09 10.21
CA VAL A 406 -10.76 -5.80 11.46
C VAL A 406 -10.57 -4.83 12.62
N ASP A 407 -11.52 -4.74 13.54
CA ASP A 407 -11.52 -3.78 14.64
C ASP A 407 -11.73 -4.52 15.97
N ASP A 408 -10.64 -4.69 16.72
CA ASP A 408 -10.64 -5.22 18.08
C ASP A 408 -11.35 -6.60 18.22
N VAL A 409 -11.08 -7.51 17.29
CA VAL A 409 -11.67 -8.86 17.25
C VAL A 409 -10.75 -9.86 17.96
N ILE A 410 -11.35 -10.79 18.72
CA ILE A 410 -10.61 -11.88 19.39
C ILE A 410 -10.04 -12.83 18.34
N LEU A 411 -8.74 -13.10 18.42
CA LEU A 411 -8.06 -14.18 17.69
C LEU A 411 -8.11 -15.46 18.52
N GLU A 412 -8.71 -16.48 17.97
CA GLU A 412 -8.85 -17.77 18.65
C GLU A 412 -7.59 -18.63 18.52
N ASN A 413 -7.28 -19.41 19.57
CA ASN A 413 -6.21 -20.39 19.48
C ASN A 413 -6.60 -21.52 18.51
N TYR A 414 -6.00 -21.51 17.34
CA TYR A 414 -6.29 -22.49 16.27
C TYR A 414 -5.88 -23.92 16.66
N TRP A 415 -4.77 -24.07 17.40
CA TRP A 415 -4.17 -25.36 17.69
C TRP A 415 -4.88 -26.12 18.80
N ASP A 416 -5.51 -25.39 19.73
CA ASP A 416 -6.43 -25.92 20.73
C ASP A 416 -7.44 -24.85 21.14
N ARG A 417 -8.67 -24.98 20.67
CA ARG A 417 -9.77 -24.03 20.91
C ARG A 417 -10.18 -23.89 22.38
N LYS A 418 -9.71 -24.76 23.23
CA LYS A 418 -9.97 -24.70 24.68
C LYS A 418 -8.93 -23.89 25.44
N LEU A 419 -7.81 -23.60 24.80
CA LEU A 419 -6.73 -22.82 25.39
C LEU A 419 -6.88 -21.33 25.00
N PRO A 420 -6.44 -20.41 25.85
CA PRO A 420 -6.27 -19.02 25.48
C PRO A 420 -5.20 -18.89 24.39
N ILE A 421 -5.11 -17.71 23.77
CA ILE A 421 -4.02 -17.39 22.87
C ILE A 421 -2.67 -17.47 23.62
N PHE A 422 -1.59 -17.85 22.92
CA PHE A 422 -0.26 -17.87 23.54
C PHE A 422 0.15 -16.47 23.98
N PRO A 423 0.64 -16.30 25.21
CA PRO A 423 1.00 -14.98 25.73
C PRO A 423 2.20 -14.36 24.99
N VAL A 424 3.14 -15.19 24.57
CA VAL A 424 4.35 -14.82 23.82
C VAL A 424 4.67 -15.95 22.84
N GLU A 425 4.84 -15.65 21.56
CA GLU A 425 5.26 -16.61 20.54
C GLU A 425 5.78 -15.87 19.28
N GLN A 426 6.25 -16.60 18.27
CA GLN A 426 6.79 -16.03 17.03
C GLN A 426 5.70 -15.34 16.20
N ILE A 427 6.14 -14.38 15.40
CA ILE A 427 5.42 -13.91 14.22
C ILE A 427 5.87 -14.77 13.04
N GLU A 428 4.91 -15.26 12.24
CA GLU A 428 5.21 -16.17 11.13
C GLU A 428 4.67 -15.62 9.82
N LEU A 429 5.43 -15.83 8.75
CA LEU A 429 4.99 -15.60 7.37
C LEU A 429 4.64 -16.95 6.75
N GLN A 430 3.38 -17.10 6.30
CA GLN A 430 2.88 -18.36 5.80
C GLN A 430 3.48 -18.74 4.46
N ALA A 431 3.84 -20.00 4.32
CA ALA A 431 4.17 -20.67 3.07
C ALA A 431 2.94 -21.40 2.53
N HIS A 432 2.35 -20.91 1.43
CA HIS A 432 1.12 -21.48 0.86
C HIS A 432 1.17 -21.54 -0.68
N GLY A 433 2.00 -22.44 -1.22
CA GLY A 433 1.95 -22.86 -2.65
C GLY A 433 2.21 -21.79 -3.71
N SER A 434 2.20 -20.51 -3.41
CA SER A 434 2.45 -19.42 -4.36
C SER A 434 3.54 -18.47 -3.90
N LYS A 435 4.15 -17.80 -4.86
CA LYS A 435 5.20 -16.82 -4.60
C LYS A 435 4.63 -15.56 -3.99
N VAL A 436 5.27 -15.09 -2.91
CA VAL A 436 4.88 -13.91 -2.16
C VAL A 436 6.12 -13.07 -1.88
N TYR A 437 5.95 -11.75 -1.97
CA TYR A 437 6.99 -10.77 -1.66
C TYR A 437 6.60 -9.98 -0.42
N TYR A 438 7.57 -9.72 0.46
CA TYR A 438 7.42 -8.89 1.65
C TYR A 438 8.51 -7.85 1.72
N ARG A 439 8.19 -6.68 2.27
CA ARG A 439 9.14 -5.61 2.62
C ARG A 439 8.57 -4.77 3.76
N ASN A 440 9.36 -3.83 4.28
CA ASN A 440 8.90 -2.89 5.32
C ASN A 440 8.27 -3.61 6.53
N ILE A 441 8.92 -4.66 7.01
CA ILE A 441 8.46 -5.42 8.17
C ILE A 441 9.01 -4.75 9.42
N TYR A 442 8.14 -4.05 10.15
CA TYR A 442 8.48 -3.34 11.39
C TYR A 442 7.58 -3.81 12.51
N VAL A 443 8.13 -3.92 13.71
CA VAL A 443 7.38 -4.25 14.93
C VAL A 443 7.70 -3.24 16.02
N LYS A 444 6.67 -2.88 16.80
CA LYS A 444 6.76 -2.12 18.05
C LYS A 444 6.15 -2.97 19.15
N GLU A 445 6.96 -3.37 20.10
CA GLU A 445 6.47 -4.08 21.28
C GLU A 445 5.69 -3.10 22.18
N LEU A 446 4.58 -3.57 22.70
CA LEU A 446 3.76 -2.82 23.65
C LEU A 446 4.03 -3.35 25.05
N GLU A 447 4.09 -2.44 26.01
CA GLU A 447 4.18 -2.85 27.41
C GLU A 447 2.94 -3.63 27.80
N ARG A 448 3.14 -4.86 28.19
CA ARG A 448 2.09 -5.69 28.74
C ARG A 448 1.91 -5.33 30.20
N LYS A 449 0.70 -4.96 30.59
CA LYS A 449 0.39 -4.84 32.03
C LYS A 449 0.57 -6.22 32.64
N GLU A 450 1.47 -6.34 33.61
CA GLU A 450 1.57 -7.55 34.41
C GLU A 450 0.25 -7.76 35.15
N PRO A 451 -0.33 -8.96 35.11
CA PRO A 451 -1.49 -9.26 35.93
C PRO A 451 -1.16 -9.00 37.40
N PHE A 452 -2.10 -8.42 38.12
CA PHE A 452 -1.93 -8.25 39.55
C PHE A 452 -1.71 -9.61 40.22
N LYS A 453 -0.65 -9.74 41.00
CA LYS A 453 -0.34 -10.93 41.80
C LYS A 453 -0.39 -10.58 43.25
N LEU A 454 -0.99 -11.44 44.04
CA LEU A 454 -0.95 -11.36 45.51
C LEU A 454 0.50 -11.49 46.01
N SER A 455 0.82 -10.77 47.07
CA SER A 455 2.04 -11.03 47.81
C SER A 455 1.95 -12.41 48.53
N ALA A 456 3.10 -12.98 48.85
CA ALA A 456 3.16 -14.25 49.58
C ALA A 456 2.44 -14.22 50.95
N GLU A 457 2.29 -13.04 51.53
CA GLU A 457 1.57 -12.82 52.78
C GLU A 457 0.06 -12.83 52.54
N GLU A 458 -0.43 -12.14 51.55
CA GLU A 458 -1.85 -12.14 51.15
C GLU A 458 -2.33 -13.53 50.73
N GLU A 459 -1.49 -14.28 49.99
CA GLU A 459 -1.82 -15.70 49.63
C GLU A 459 -1.95 -16.56 50.89
N LYS A 460 -1.07 -16.38 51.90
CA LYS A 460 -1.15 -17.13 53.17
C LYS A 460 -2.38 -16.72 53.98
N GLU A 461 -2.83 -15.54 53.89
CA GLU A 461 -4.05 -15.03 54.52
C GLU A 461 -5.32 -15.46 53.81
N GLY A 462 -5.20 -16.16 52.67
CA GLY A 462 -6.31 -16.72 51.89
C GLY A 462 -6.98 -15.75 50.94
N PHE A 463 -6.39 -14.61 50.62
CA PHE A 463 -6.88 -13.70 49.61
C PHE A 463 -6.84 -14.40 48.23
N LYS A 464 -7.77 -14.02 47.36
CA LYS A 464 -7.83 -14.48 45.98
C LYS A 464 -7.99 -13.25 45.06
N VAL A 465 -7.23 -13.27 43.96
CA VAL A 465 -7.41 -12.26 42.92
C VAL A 465 -8.78 -12.49 42.27
N LEU A 466 -9.66 -11.49 42.31
CA LEU A 466 -10.96 -11.50 41.65
C LEU A 466 -10.89 -10.82 40.27
N PHE A 467 -9.95 -9.90 40.10
CA PHE A 467 -9.66 -9.21 38.85
C PHE A 467 -8.17 -8.84 38.86
N ASP A 468 -7.43 -9.29 37.86
CA ASP A 468 -5.97 -9.13 37.78
C ASP A 468 -5.52 -7.90 37.00
N GLY A 469 -6.46 -7.11 36.48
CA GLY A 469 -6.20 -5.85 35.75
C GLY A 469 -5.90 -6.07 34.26
N THR A 470 -6.07 -7.28 33.74
CA THR A 470 -5.86 -7.63 32.31
C THR A 470 -7.17 -7.97 31.62
#